data_121bb6390088f0415fe6c024a3f03a81
#
_entry.id   121bb6390088f0415fe6c024a3f03a81
#
_cell.length_a   1.000
_cell.length_b   1.000
_cell.length_c   1.000
_cell.angle_alpha   90.00
_cell.angle_beta   90.00
_cell.angle_gamma   90.00
#
_symmetry.space_group_name_H-M   'P 1'
#
loop_
_entity.id
_entity.type
_entity.pdbx_description
1 polymer ?
#
loop_
_entity_poly.entity_id
_entity_poly.type
_entity_poly.pdbx_seq_one_letter_code
_entity_poly.pdbx_strand_id
1 'polypeptide(L)'
;MKKTGIELIAEERQRQIEKEGWTPEHDAQHDAGELAHAAAAYASAELYRKTTSEGYDNTPHIWPFERKWWKPTPENRIRELQKAGALIAAEIDRLKRAGE
;
A
#
# COMPACT_ATOMS: atom_id res chain seq x y z
N MET A 1 -25.70 4.24 3.13
CA MET A 1 -25.24 3.66 1.86
C MET A 1 -23.80 3.20 1.99
N LYS A 2 -23.49 2.02 1.47
CA LYS A 2 -22.14 1.50 1.56
C LYS A 2 -21.23 2.22 0.57
N LYS A 3 -19.99 2.46 0.99
CA LYS A 3 -19.00 3.09 0.14
C LYS A 3 -18.47 2.11 -0.90
N THR A 4 -18.17 2.64 -2.07
CA THR A 4 -17.56 1.84 -3.14
C THR A 4 -16.07 1.65 -2.88
N GLY A 5 -15.44 0.75 -3.63
CA GLY A 5 -14.00 0.54 -3.53
C GLY A 5 -13.21 1.80 -3.82
N ILE A 6 -13.63 2.58 -4.81
CA ILE A 6 -12.96 3.83 -5.15
C ILE A 6 -13.04 4.82 -3.99
N GLU A 7 -14.20 4.93 -3.36
CA GLU A 7 -14.36 5.82 -2.21
C GLU A 7 -13.49 5.39 -1.04
N LEU A 8 -13.43 4.08 -0.78
CA LEU A 8 -12.60 3.56 0.31
C LEU A 8 -11.11 3.81 0.04
N ILE A 9 -10.67 3.66 -1.20
CA ILE A 9 -9.28 3.93 -1.57
C ILE A 9 -8.96 5.41 -1.40
N ALA A 10 -9.87 6.29 -1.82
CA ALA A 10 -9.67 7.73 -1.68
C ALA A 10 -9.54 8.13 -0.21
N GLU A 11 -10.37 7.54 0.66
CA GLU A 11 -10.30 7.81 2.09
C GLU A 11 -8.98 7.35 2.69
N GLU A 12 -8.51 6.17 2.26
CA GLU A 12 -7.24 5.66 2.77
C GLU A 12 -6.07 6.52 2.29
N ARG A 13 -6.11 6.99 1.05
CA ARG A 13 -5.06 7.89 0.56
C ARG A 13 -5.01 9.17 1.40
N GLN A 14 -6.17 9.73 1.71
CA GLN A 14 -6.25 10.93 2.53
C GLN A 14 -5.71 10.66 3.94
N ARG A 15 -6.06 9.51 4.51
CA ARG A 15 -5.57 9.12 5.83
C ARG A 15 -4.04 8.97 5.83
N GLN A 16 -3.48 8.39 4.77
CA GLN A 16 -2.02 8.24 4.66
C GLN A 16 -1.33 9.59 4.67
N ILE A 17 -1.90 10.58 3.98
CA ILE A 17 -1.32 11.91 3.95
C ILE A 17 -1.43 12.57 5.33
N GLU A 18 -2.60 12.51 5.95
CA GLU A 18 -2.86 13.24 7.20
C GLU A 18 -2.30 12.56 8.43
N LYS A 19 -2.36 11.23 8.48
CA LYS A 19 -2.00 10.49 9.69
C LYS A 19 -0.62 9.86 9.63
N GLU A 20 -0.18 9.47 8.43
CA GLU A 20 1.11 8.80 8.26
C GLU A 20 2.18 9.77 7.75
N GLY A 21 1.79 10.97 7.34
CA GLY A 21 2.74 11.95 6.80
C GLY A 21 3.23 11.63 5.40
N TRP A 22 2.50 10.80 4.65
CA TRP A 22 2.92 10.40 3.30
C TRP A 22 2.49 11.45 2.28
N THR A 23 3.07 12.64 2.45
CA THR A 23 2.81 13.79 1.60
C THR A 23 3.47 13.62 0.23
N PRO A 24 3.13 14.49 -0.74
CA PRO A 24 3.84 14.49 -2.03
C PRO A 24 5.36 14.59 -1.88
N GLU A 25 5.84 15.37 -0.93
CA GLU A 25 7.28 15.51 -0.68
C GLU A 25 7.89 14.21 -0.18
N HIS A 26 7.18 13.49 0.69
CA HIS A 26 7.59 12.18 1.15
C HIS A 26 7.64 11.19 -0.01
N ASP A 27 6.58 11.18 -0.81
CA ASP A 27 6.48 10.23 -1.93
C ASP A 27 7.56 10.46 -2.98
N ALA A 28 7.96 11.73 -3.17
CA ALA A 28 8.98 12.07 -4.16
C ALA A 28 10.33 11.42 -3.87
N GLN A 29 10.59 11.04 -2.62
CA GLN A 29 11.83 10.38 -2.23
C GLN A 29 11.87 8.90 -2.63
N HIS A 30 10.73 8.33 -2.98
CA HIS A 30 10.62 6.91 -3.34
C HIS A 30 10.50 6.77 -4.86
N ASP A 31 11.59 7.09 -5.56
CA ASP A 31 11.57 7.20 -7.02
C ASP A 31 12.01 5.93 -7.75
N ALA A 32 12.23 4.84 -7.05
CA ALA A 32 12.63 3.57 -7.65
C ALA A 32 11.47 2.55 -7.72
N GLY A 33 10.22 3.01 -7.61
CA GLY A 33 9.06 2.12 -7.67
C GLY A 33 8.64 1.53 -6.33
N GLU A 34 9.17 2.05 -5.24
CA GLU A 34 8.90 1.48 -3.90
C GLU A 34 7.41 1.51 -3.57
N LEU A 35 6.70 2.60 -3.91
CA LEU A 35 5.28 2.69 -3.61
C LEU A 35 4.48 1.61 -4.34
N ALA A 36 4.83 1.34 -5.61
CA ALA A 36 4.18 0.28 -6.39
C ALA A 36 4.49 -1.10 -5.81
N HIS A 37 5.72 -1.32 -5.37
CA HIS A 37 6.11 -2.59 -4.74
C HIS A 37 5.36 -2.81 -3.42
N ALA A 38 5.21 -1.76 -2.63
CA ALA A 38 4.44 -1.86 -1.39
C ALA A 38 2.98 -2.18 -1.68
N ALA A 39 2.41 -1.55 -2.71
CA ALA A 39 1.05 -1.84 -3.15
C ALA A 39 0.91 -3.31 -3.56
N ALA A 40 1.87 -3.83 -4.32
CA ALA A 40 1.86 -5.22 -4.75
C ALA A 40 1.91 -6.18 -3.55
N ALA A 41 2.68 -5.84 -2.52
CA ALA A 41 2.75 -6.65 -1.32
C ALA A 41 1.39 -6.77 -0.64
N TYR A 42 0.67 -5.65 -0.47
CA TYR A 42 -0.66 -5.69 0.11
C TYR A 42 -1.66 -6.39 -0.81
N ALA A 43 -1.60 -6.14 -2.11
CA ALA A 43 -2.53 -6.73 -3.06
C ALA A 43 -2.39 -8.25 -3.10
N SER A 44 -1.17 -8.76 -2.98
CA SER A 44 -0.89 -10.20 -3.05
C SER A 44 -0.89 -10.90 -1.70
N ALA A 45 -1.11 -10.18 -0.61
CA ALA A 45 -0.92 -10.71 0.74
C ALA A 45 -1.75 -11.96 1.02
N GLU A 46 -2.99 -12.00 0.53
CA GLU A 46 -3.86 -13.16 0.77
C GLU A 46 -3.30 -14.41 0.11
N LEU A 47 -2.92 -14.32 -1.15
CA LEU A 47 -2.36 -15.47 -1.85
C LEU A 47 -1.03 -15.88 -1.22
N TYR A 48 -0.21 -14.92 -0.85
CA TYR A 48 1.06 -15.19 -0.20
C TYR A 48 0.84 -16.01 1.08
N ARG A 49 -0.11 -15.60 1.91
CA ARG A 49 -0.42 -16.33 3.15
C ARG A 49 -0.93 -17.74 2.90
N LYS A 50 -1.64 -17.94 1.78
CA LYS A 50 -2.21 -19.27 1.46
C LYS A 50 -1.20 -20.22 0.83
N THR A 51 -0.15 -19.70 0.22
CA THR A 51 0.79 -20.53 -0.53
C THR A 51 2.11 -20.76 0.19
N THR A 52 2.35 -20.10 1.32
CA THR A 52 3.56 -20.30 2.11
C THR A 52 3.21 -20.99 3.42
N SER A 53 4.08 -21.89 3.86
CA SER A 53 3.93 -22.56 5.15
C SER A 53 4.59 -21.79 6.28
N GLU A 54 5.19 -20.67 5.98
CA GLU A 54 5.89 -19.89 6.98
C GLU A 54 4.92 -19.11 7.86
N GLY A 55 5.42 -18.65 8.99
CA GLY A 55 4.63 -17.93 9.95
C GLY A 55 4.08 -16.64 9.38
N TYR A 56 3.01 -16.19 9.96
CA TYR A 56 2.25 -15.07 9.50
C TYR A 56 3.03 -13.75 9.50
N ASP A 57 3.97 -13.60 10.41
CA ASP A 57 4.74 -12.37 10.53
C ASP A 57 5.79 -12.21 9.42
N ASN A 58 5.85 -13.15 8.48
CA ASN A 58 6.77 -13.03 7.37
C ASN A 58 6.41 -11.87 6.47
N THR A 59 7.36 -10.99 6.31
CA THR A 59 7.21 -9.87 5.38
C THR A 59 7.50 -10.38 3.97
N PRO A 60 6.62 -10.08 2.99
CA PRO A 60 6.88 -10.49 1.61
C PRO A 60 8.21 -9.94 1.10
N HIS A 61 8.87 -10.70 0.25
CA HIS A 61 10.15 -10.27 -0.33
C HIS A 61 10.06 -8.95 -1.08
N ILE A 62 8.90 -8.69 -1.67
CA ILE A 62 8.70 -7.46 -2.45
C ILE A 62 8.43 -6.24 -1.58
N TRP A 63 8.29 -6.41 -0.25
CA TRP A 63 8.08 -5.27 0.65
C TRP A 63 9.35 -4.42 0.67
N PRO A 64 9.29 -3.14 0.20
CA PRO A 64 10.50 -2.34 -0.02
C PRO A 64 10.96 -1.55 1.20
N PHE A 65 10.17 -1.53 2.26
CA PHE A 65 10.46 -0.73 3.43
C PHE A 65 10.88 -1.59 4.61
N GLU A 66 11.18 -0.96 5.73
CA GLU A 66 11.52 -1.69 6.94
C GLU A 66 10.34 -2.58 7.35
N ARG A 67 10.67 -3.73 7.91
CA ARG A 67 9.69 -4.72 8.33
C ARG A 67 8.64 -4.16 9.27
N LYS A 68 9.02 -3.24 10.14
CA LYS A 68 8.10 -2.64 11.11
C LYS A 68 6.95 -1.88 10.46
N TRP A 69 7.11 -1.48 9.19
CA TRP A 69 6.07 -0.75 8.47
C TRP A 69 5.12 -1.68 7.73
N TRP A 70 5.41 -2.97 7.69
CA TRP A 70 4.52 -3.96 7.11
C TRP A 70 3.38 -4.22 8.10
N LYS A 71 2.18 -3.76 7.78
CA LYS A 71 1.02 -3.81 8.67
C LYS A 71 -0.18 -4.48 7.97
N PRO A 72 -0.09 -5.77 7.70
CA PRO A 72 -1.20 -6.47 7.06
C PRO A 72 -2.36 -6.62 8.01
N THR A 73 -3.56 -6.80 7.46
CA THR A 73 -4.78 -7.03 8.23
C THR A 73 -5.49 -8.25 7.66
N PRO A 74 -4.98 -9.46 7.92
CA PRO A 74 -5.57 -10.67 7.32
C PRO A 74 -7.02 -10.90 7.69
N GLU A 75 -7.45 -10.40 8.85
CA GLU A 75 -8.85 -10.47 9.30
C GLU A 75 -9.73 -9.47 8.57
N ASN A 76 -9.15 -8.53 7.81
CA ASN A 76 -9.89 -7.52 7.08
C ASN A 76 -9.23 -7.30 5.73
N ARG A 77 -9.55 -8.17 4.76
CA ARG A 77 -8.96 -8.15 3.43
C ARG A 77 -9.28 -6.85 2.69
N ILE A 78 -10.47 -6.30 2.92
CA ILE A 78 -10.86 -5.03 2.31
C ILE A 78 -9.85 -3.94 2.71
N ARG A 79 -9.44 -3.92 3.96
CA ARG A 79 -8.48 -2.94 4.46
C ARG A 79 -7.13 -3.06 3.76
N GLU A 80 -6.67 -4.28 3.50
CA GLU A 80 -5.42 -4.50 2.77
C GLU A 80 -5.52 -3.97 1.35
N LEU A 81 -6.66 -4.19 0.69
CA LEU A 81 -6.86 -3.71 -0.67
C LEU A 81 -6.98 -2.19 -0.73
N GLN A 82 -7.56 -1.57 0.30
CA GLN A 82 -7.57 -0.11 0.40
C GLN A 82 -6.16 0.44 0.45
N LYS A 83 -5.29 -0.18 1.24
CA LYS A 83 -3.90 0.24 1.35
C LYS A 83 -3.18 0.09 0.02
N ALA A 84 -3.38 -1.03 -0.66
CA ALA A 84 -2.77 -1.27 -1.96
C ALA A 84 -3.22 -0.22 -2.97
N GLY A 85 -4.53 0.05 -3.05
CA GLY A 85 -5.05 1.04 -3.98
C GLY A 85 -4.53 2.44 -3.70
N ALA A 86 -4.46 2.82 -2.43
CA ALA A 86 -3.96 4.14 -2.05
C ALA A 86 -2.49 4.32 -2.42
N LEU A 87 -1.69 3.26 -2.25
CA LEU A 87 -0.27 3.30 -2.64
C LEU A 87 -0.10 3.41 -4.15
N ILE A 88 -0.98 2.73 -4.92
CA ILE A 88 -0.97 2.88 -6.38
C ILE A 88 -1.30 4.31 -6.76
N ALA A 89 -2.33 4.89 -6.14
CA ALA A 89 -2.70 6.28 -6.41
C ALA A 89 -1.55 7.22 -6.09
N ALA A 90 -0.84 7.00 -4.98
CA ALA A 90 0.31 7.80 -4.60
C ALA A 90 1.42 7.72 -5.66
N GLU A 91 1.66 6.52 -6.19
CA GLU A 91 2.68 6.34 -7.22
C GLU A 91 2.30 7.03 -8.53
N ILE A 92 1.04 6.92 -8.93
CA ILE A 92 0.56 7.62 -10.13
C ILE A 92 0.78 9.12 -9.98
N ASP A 93 0.41 9.66 -8.83
CA ASP A 93 0.57 11.09 -8.57
C ASP A 93 2.04 11.49 -8.59
N ARG A 94 2.91 10.66 -8.00
CA ARG A 94 4.34 10.93 -8.00
C ARG A 94 4.89 10.98 -9.42
N LEU A 95 4.52 10.01 -10.24
CA LEU A 95 4.98 9.95 -11.63
C LEU A 95 4.50 11.17 -12.41
N LYS A 96 3.26 11.59 -12.20
CA LYS A 96 2.72 12.78 -12.88
C LYS A 96 3.48 14.04 -12.50
N ARG A 97 3.82 14.17 -11.21
CA ARG A 97 4.62 15.33 -10.77
C ARG A 97 6.03 15.29 -11.34
N ALA A 98 6.56 14.11 -11.63
CA ALA A 98 7.89 13.95 -12.21
C ALA A 98 7.88 14.14 -13.74
N GLY A 99 6.72 14.41 -14.34
CA GLY A 99 6.63 14.72 -15.77
C GLY A 99 6.33 13.52 -16.66
N GLU A 100 5.84 12.45 -16.09
CA GLU A 100 5.50 11.25 -16.89
C GLU A 100 4.03 11.13 -17.24
#